data_ce64ff3871bb576146a25862aba25ed2
#
_entry.id   ce64ff3871bb576146a25862aba25ed2
#
_cell.length_a   1.000
_cell.length_b   1.000
_cell.length_c   1.000
_cell.angle_alpha   90.00
_cell.angle_beta   90.00
_cell.angle_gamma   90.00
#
_symmetry.space_group_name_H-M   'P 1'
#
loop_
_entity.id
_entity.type
_entity.pdbx_description
1 polymer ?
#
loop_
_entity_poly.entity_id
_entity_poly.type
_entity_poly.pdbx_seq_one_letter_code
_entity_poly.pdbx_strand_id
1 'polypeptide(L)'
;MADDSPLDLAQTARRAAPNDAGAEGAFYRLLADATLFLLLEAEAEGAVLTPRVFDLADGPLLLAFDSEERLASLGDTPLPYAALPGRVIAAQMAGQGLDLGLNLGTGAASEMLLPGAALDWMLERLAAGPQEVAAVPERFFAPGVPETLARALRDNLAAQPGLAQPGLAQPGLVQAALLAGVRYQGGRRGHLLAVIGAAAQAEAALARAVAEALAFSGLDAGEIDVLFLAADAPLLAALAPQALHLDLTPVAVSPVLPPQPPGMDRNRPPKLR
;
A
#
# COMPACT_ATOMS: atom_id res chain seq x y z
N MET A 1 4.10 -5.95 -25.88
CA MET A 1 3.45 -4.94 -25.03
C MET A 1 3.80 -5.35 -23.61
N ALA A 2 4.49 -4.52 -22.86
CA ALA A 2 4.68 -4.77 -21.44
C ALA A 2 3.30 -4.71 -20.76
N ASP A 3 3.01 -5.66 -19.88
CA ASP A 3 1.78 -5.64 -19.11
C ASP A 3 1.76 -4.40 -18.21
N ASP A 4 0.59 -3.74 -18.09
CA ASP A 4 0.44 -2.58 -17.23
C ASP A 4 0.75 -2.96 -15.77
N SER A 5 1.65 -2.22 -15.14
CA SER A 5 1.97 -2.41 -13.73
C SER A 5 0.81 -1.92 -12.83
N PRO A 6 0.77 -2.31 -11.54
CA PRO A 6 -0.19 -1.75 -10.60
C PRO A 6 -0.14 -0.23 -10.51
N LEU A 7 1.05 0.38 -10.66
CA LEU A 7 1.21 1.83 -10.71
C LEU A 7 0.65 2.44 -11.99
N ASP A 8 0.76 1.75 -13.14
CA ASP A 8 0.14 2.20 -14.39
C ASP A 8 -1.38 2.26 -14.29
N LEU A 9 -1.97 1.21 -13.72
CA LEU A 9 -3.43 1.13 -13.51
C LEU A 9 -3.91 2.23 -12.55
N ALA A 10 -3.20 2.44 -11.44
CA ALA A 10 -3.53 3.47 -10.46
C ALA A 10 -3.39 4.88 -11.05
N GLN A 11 -2.34 5.14 -11.83
CA GLN A 11 -2.15 6.42 -12.50
C GLN A 11 -3.21 6.68 -13.58
N THR A 12 -3.61 5.65 -14.30
CA THR A 12 -4.70 5.73 -15.27
C THR A 12 -6.02 6.09 -14.59
N ALA A 13 -6.34 5.43 -13.47
CA ALA A 13 -7.53 5.74 -12.67
C ALA A 13 -7.49 7.18 -12.12
N ARG A 14 -6.34 7.64 -11.60
CA ARG A 14 -6.14 9.00 -11.12
C ARG A 14 -6.33 10.04 -12.23
N ARG A 15 -5.82 9.80 -13.43
CA ARG A 15 -6.02 10.68 -14.59
C ARG A 15 -7.48 10.73 -15.06
N ALA A 16 -8.20 9.62 -14.96
CA ALA A 16 -9.61 9.54 -15.31
C ALA A 16 -10.52 10.30 -14.29
N ALA A 17 -10.06 10.46 -13.06
CA ALA A 17 -10.79 11.14 -11.98
C ALA A 17 -9.89 12.15 -11.24
N PRO A 18 -9.50 13.27 -11.86
CA PRO A 18 -8.47 14.18 -11.34
C PRO A 18 -8.87 14.92 -10.05
N ASN A 19 -10.16 14.93 -9.70
CA ASN A 19 -10.67 15.54 -8.46
C ASN A 19 -11.09 14.47 -7.41
N ASP A 20 -10.77 13.21 -7.64
CA ASP A 20 -11.06 12.13 -6.70
C ASP A 20 -9.85 11.92 -5.77
N ALA A 21 -9.97 12.43 -4.54
CA ALA A 21 -8.95 12.26 -3.51
C ALA A 21 -8.67 10.78 -3.18
N GLY A 22 -9.66 9.90 -3.37
CA GLY A 22 -9.49 8.45 -3.20
C GLY A 22 -8.60 7.84 -4.27
N ALA A 23 -8.76 8.24 -5.54
CA ALA A 23 -7.90 7.79 -6.64
C ALA A 23 -6.46 8.31 -6.48
N GLU A 24 -6.31 9.56 -6.04
CA GLU A 24 -5.01 10.14 -5.74
C GLU A 24 -4.33 9.39 -4.58
N GLY A 25 -5.06 9.20 -3.48
CA GLY A 25 -4.56 8.47 -2.31
C GLY A 25 -4.17 7.03 -2.63
N ALA A 26 -4.98 6.32 -3.45
CA ALA A 26 -4.67 4.96 -3.88
C ALA A 26 -3.36 4.88 -4.67
N PHE A 27 -3.08 5.87 -5.53
CA PHE A 27 -1.81 5.94 -6.24
C PHE A 27 -0.62 6.12 -5.28
N TYR A 28 -0.68 7.10 -4.36
CA TYR A 28 0.42 7.34 -3.43
C TYR A 28 0.66 6.18 -2.45
N ARG A 29 -0.40 5.50 -2.03
CA ARG A 29 -0.28 4.30 -1.22
C ARG A 29 0.43 3.18 -1.98
N LEU A 30 0.03 2.91 -3.23
CA LEU A 30 0.72 1.93 -4.07
C LEU A 30 2.18 2.32 -4.32
N LEU A 31 2.45 3.60 -4.56
CA LEU A 31 3.82 4.11 -4.73
C LEU A 31 4.67 3.86 -3.47
N ALA A 32 4.10 4.11 -2.29
CA ALA A 32 4.81 3.90 -1.02
C ALA A 32 5.19 2.43 -0.79
N ASP A 33 4.34 1.49 -1.22
CA ASP A 33 4.53 0.05 -1.01
C ASP A 33 5.25 -0.64 -2.18
N ALA A 34 5.25 -0.04 -3.36
CA ALA A 34 5.90 -0.61 -4.54
C ALA A 34 7.41 -0.74 -4.33
N THR A 35 7.96 -1.87 -4.77
CA THR A 35 9.41 -1.98 -4.94
C THR A 35 9.81 -1.14 -6.14
N LEU A 36 10.65 -0.14 -5.92
CA LEU A 36 11.19 0.72 -6.96
C LEU A 36 12.69 0.47 -7.11
N PHE A 37 13.14 0.49 -8.35
CA PHE A 37 14.53 0.33 -8.76
C PHE A 37 15.16 1.72 -8.90
N LEU A 38 15.80 2.19 -7.84
CA LEU A 38 16.45 3.50 -7.77
C LEU A 38 17.78 3.46 -8.51
N LEU A 39 17.99 4.33 -9.49
CA LEU A 39 19.23 4.42 -10.24
C LEU A 39 20.36 4.96 -9.36
N LEU A 40 21.51 4.27 -9.37
CA LEU A 40 22.70 4.63 -8.62
C LEU A 40 23.82 5.15 -9.55
N GLU A 41 24.80 5.86 -8.99
CA GLU A 41 26.03 6.23 -9.68
C GLU A 41 26.98 5.03 -9.84
N ALA A 42 27.05 4.20 -8.80
CA ALA A 42 27.87 2.99 -8.73
C ALA A 42 27.15 1.89 -7.98
N GLU A 43 27.62 0.65 -8.11
CA GLU A 43 27.11 -0.46 -7.32
C GLU A 43 27.22 -0.19 -5.82
N ALA A 44 26.23 -0.67 -5.07
CA ALA A 44 26.17 -0.46 -3.62
C ALA A 44 27.36 -1.09 -2.90
N GLU A 45 28.05 -0.32 -2.09
CA GLU A 45 29.12 -0.82 -1.20
C GLU A 45 28.54 -1.03 0.22
N GLY A 46 28.13 -2.27 0.51
CA GLY A 46 27.53 -2.62 1.80
C GLY A 46 26.16 -1.95 1.99
N ALA A 47 26.01 -1.14 3.05
CA ALA A 47 24.78 -0.44 3.37
C ALA A 47 24.72 1.00 2.82
N VAL A 48 25.75 1.45 2.11
CA VAL A 48 25.82 2.81 1.55
C VAL A 48 25.36 2.79 0.10
N LEU A 49 24.38 3.62 -0.21
CA LEU A 49 23.86 3.84 -1.54
C LEU A 49 24.21 5.24 -2.00
N THR A 50 24.66 5.37 -3.23
CA THR A 50 24.91 6.68 -3.88
C THR A 50 23.94 6.82 -5.05
N PRO A 51 22.75 7.45 -4.84
CA PRO A 51 21.81 7.70 -5.90
C PRO A 51 22.39 8.60 -6.97
N ARG A 52 22.07 8.32 -8.23
CA ARG A 52 22.45 9.21 -9.33
C ARG A 52 21.54 10.42 -9.38
N VAL A 53 22.11 11.60 -9.13
CA VAL A 53 21.39 12.87 -9.19
C VAL A 53 21.58 13.50 -10.56
N PHE A 54 20.48 13.95 -11.15
CA PHE A 54 20.47 14.72 -12.40
C PHE A 54 20.15 16.19 -12.09
N ASP A 55 21.09 17.06 -12.31
CA ASP A 55 20.88 18.50 -12.13
C ASP A 55 20.15 19.07 -13.34
N LEU A 56 18.84 19.33 -13.18
CA LEU A 56 18.01 19.98 -14.18
C LEU A 56 17.82 21.46 -13.86
N ALA A 57 17.35 22.21 -14.84
CA ALA A 57 17.10 23.68 -14.68
C ALA A 57 16.06 23.95 -13.58
N ASP A 58 15.09 23.02 -13.40
CA ASP A 58 14.00 23.14 -12.43
C ASP A 58 14.32 22.51 -11.05
N GLY A 59 15.50 21.91 -10.90
CA GLY A 59 15.95 21.28 -9.65
C GLY A 59 16.60 19.92 -9.84
N PRO A 60 17.22 19.39 -8.78
CA PRO A 60 17.85 18.08 -8.83
C PRO A 60 16.81 16.94 -8.82
N LEU A 61 17.06 15.92 -9.63
CA LEU A 61 16.15 14.81 -9.91
C LEU A 61 16.82 13.46 -9.66
N LEU A 62 16.11 12.54 -9.00
CA LEU A 62 16.43 11.12 -8.96
C LEU A 62 15.52 10.34 -9.92
N LEU A 63 16.01 9.21 -10.43
CA LEU A 63 15.21 8.33 -11.29
C LEU A 63 14.96 7.00 -10.57
N ALA A 64 13.69 6.55 -10.57
CA ALA A 64 13.30 5.24 -10.10
C ALA A 64 12.28 4.61 -11.04
N PHE A 65 12.29 3.28 -11.09
CA PHE A 65 11.47 2.48 -12.00
C PHE A 65 10.75 1.38 -11.21
N ASP A 66 9.57 1.02 -11.62
CA ASP A 66 8.79 -0.04 -10.97
C ASP A 66 9.08 -1.44 -11.51
N SER A 67 10.00 -1.55 -12.48
CA SER A 67 10.54 -2.83 -12.93
C SER A 67 11.98 -2.71 -13.43
N GLU A 68 12.72 -3.82 -13.40
CA GLU A 68 14.07 -3.90 -13.95
C GLU A 68 14.09 -3.69 -15.47
N GLU A 69 13.07 -4.17 -16.18
CA GLU A 69 12.96 -3.99 -17.63
C GLU A 69 12.84 -2.51 -18.00
N ARG A 70 12.08 -1.74 -17.21
CA ARG A 70 11.94 -0.29 -17.42
C ARG A 70 13.23 0.43 -17.13
N LEU A 71 13.93 0.08 -16.06
CA LEU A 71 15.26 0.62 -15.77
C LEU A 71 16.23 0.28 -16.91
N ALA A 72 16.24 -0.97 -17.36
CA ALA A 72 17.15 -1.44 -18.42
C ALA A 72 16.88 -0.75 -19.77
N SER A 73 15.67 -0.22 -20.01
CA SER A 73 15.35 0.50 -21.23
C SER A 73 16.04 1.88 -21.35
N LEU A 74 16.67 2.38 -20.28
CA LEU A 74 17.43 3.65 -20.31
C LEU A 74 18.73 3.59 -21.10
N GLY A 75 19.26 2.40 -21.36
CA GLY A 75 20.55 2.27 -22.07
C GLY A 75 20.91 0.84 -22.39
N ASP A 76 21.95 0.69 -23.21
CA ASP A 76 22.43 -0.61 -23.72
C ASP A 76 23.39 -1.32 -22.73
N THR A 77 23.73 -0.68 -21.62
CA THR A 77 24.67 -1.23 -20.63
C THR A 77 23.97 -1.44 -19.29
N PRO A 78 24.36 -2.46 -18.49
CA PRO A 78 23.84 -2.64 -17.15
C PRO A 78 24.03 -1.36 -16.31
N LEU A 79 22.96 -0.93 -15.65
CA LEU A 79 22.96 0.24 -14.78
C LEU A 79 22.91 -0.20 -13.32
N PRO A 80 23.73 0.37 -12.42
CA PRO A 80 23.66 0.08 -11.01
C PRO A 80 22.35 0.61 -10.42
N TYR A 81 21.70 -0.18 -9.58
CA TYR A 81 20.44 0.19 -8.93
C TYR A 81 20.31 -0.40 -7.52
N ALA A 82 19.38 0.15 -6.75
CA ALA A 82 18.91 -0.45 -5.51
C ALA A 82 17.40 -0.65 -5.56
N ALA A 83 16.94 -1.86 -5.24
CA ALA A 83 15.53 -2.18 -5.12
C ALA A 83 15.05 -1.84 -3.71
N LEU A 84 14.22 -0.80 -3.58
CA LEU A 84 13.75 -0.27 -2.30
C LEU A 84 12.24 0.02 -2.36
N PRO A 85 11.51 -0.14 -1.24
CA PRO A 85 10.15 0.36 -1.15
C PRO A 85 10.09 1.88 -1.40
N GLY A 86 9.06 2.35 -2.12
CA GLY A 86 8.92 3.78 -2.43
C GLY A 86 8.91 4.68 -1.19
N ARG A 87 8.31 4.22 -0.07
CA ARG A 87 8.36 4.93 1.22
C ARG A 87 9.77 5.13 1.77
N VAL A 88 10.68 4.18 1.51
CA VAL A 88 12.09 4.29 1.94
C VAL A 88 12.82 5.32 1.10
N ILE A 89 12.62 5.30 -0.23
CA ILE A 89 13.18 6.30 -1.14
C ILE A 89 12.69 7.69 -0.75
N ALA A 90 11.38 7.88 -0.58
CA ALA A 90 10.79 9.15 -0.17
C ALA A 90 11.37 9.65 1.16
N ALA A 91 11.50 8.76 2.17
CA ALA A 91 12.06 9.13 3.46
C ALA A 91 13.53 9.57 3.37
N GLN A 92 14.30 8.99 2.47
CA GLN A 92 15.69 9.43 2.23
C GLN A 92 15.76 10.76 1.48
N MET A 93 14.76 11.08 0.65
CA MET A 93 14.69 12.35 -0.11
C MET A 93 14.12 13.52 0.70
N ALA A 94 13.39 13.22 1.78
CA ALA A 94 12.66 14.21 2.56
C ALA A 94 13.53 15.39 2.99
N GLY A 95 13.05 16.62 2.73
CA GLY A 95 13.74 17.85 3.09
C GLY A 95 15.00 18.17 2.28
N GLN A 96 15.36 17.37 1.26
CA GLN A 96 16.54 17.59 0.44
C GLN A 96 16.27 18.43 -0.83
N GLY A 97 15.01 18.74 -1.13
CA GLY A 97 14.62 19.47 -2.33
C GLY A 97 14.86 18.69 -3.62
N LEU A 98 14.82 17.35 -3.53
CA LEU A 98 14.97 16.43 -4.66
C LEU A 98 13.60 16.06 -5.21
N ASP A 99 13.47 16.03 -6.52
CA ASP A 99 12.30 15.48 -7.21
C ASP A 99 12.56 14.02 -7.60
N LEU A 100 11.49 13.24 -7.80
CA LEU A 100 11.57 11.84 -8.23
C LEU A 100 10.93 11.67 -9.62
N GLY A 101 11.73 11.26 -10.58
CA GLY A 101 11.24 10.79 -11.87
C GLY A 101 10.87 9.32 -11.80
N LEU A 102 9.56 9.05 -11.82
CA LEU A 102 9.04 7.70 -11.85
C LEU A 102 8.88 7.25 -13.31
N ASN A 103 9.50 6.14 -13.67
CA ASN A 103 9.41 5.51 -15.00
C ASN A 103 9.68 6.48 -16.17
N LEU A 104 10.47 7.55 -15.97
CA LEU A 104 10.73 8.55 -17.01
C LEU A 104 11.44 7.94 -18.22
N GLY A 105 10.95 8.31 -19.42
CA GLY A 105 11.52 7.86 -20.69
C GLY A 105 11.05 6.46 -21.13
N THR A 106 10.13 5.83 -20.41
CA THR A 106 9.64 4.46 -20.71
C THR A 106 8.35 4.44 -21.53
N GLY A 107 7.61 5.55 -21.58
CA GLY A 107 6.27 5.62 -22.17
C GLY A 107 5.20 4.90 -21.34
N ALA A 108 5.49 4.51 -20.10
CA ALA A 108 4.54 3.89 -19.20
C ALA A 108 3.40 4.84 -18.80
N ALA A 109 2.22 4.32 -18.47
CA ALA A 109 1.12 5.15 -18.02
C ALA A 109 1.45 5.86 -16.69
N SER A 110 2.30 5.26 -15.86
CA SER A 110 2.83 5.82 -14.61
C SER A 110 4.03 6.74 -14.79
N GLU A 111 4.49 6.98 -16.02
CA GLU A 111 5.56 7.93 -16.27
C GLU A 111 5.19 9.33 -15.80
N MET A 112 5.95 9.85 -14.83
CA MET A 112 5.70 11.17 -14.26
C MET A 112 6.88 11.73 -13.45
N LEU A 113 6.88 13.04 -13.28
CA LEU A 113 7.69 13.75 -12.31
C LEU A 113 6.90 13.92 -11.01
N LEU A 114 7.47 13.49 -9.90
CA LEU A 114 6.93 13.64 -8.54
C LEU A 114 7.77 14.71 -7.83
N PRO A 115 7.20 15.91 -7.59
CA PRO A 115 7.88 16.93 -6.81
C PRO A 115 8.19 16.43 -5.38
N GLY A 116 9.31 16.86 -4.81
CA GLY A 116 9.69 16.52 -3.44
C GLY A 116 8.58 16.82 -2.43
N ALA A 117 7.86 17.93 -2.61
CA ALA A 117 6.70 18.27 -1.77
C ALA A 117 5.57 17.21 -1.79
N ALA A 118 5.37 16.51 -2.92
CA ALA A 118 4.38 15.44 -3.00
C ALA A 118 4.85 14.19 -2.23
N LEU A 119 6.16 13.93 -2.21
CA LEU A 119 6.75 12.86 -1.42
C LEU A 119 6.70 13.18 0.08
N ASP A 120 6.98 14.42 0.47
CA ASP A 120 6.86 14.90 1.85
C ASP A 120 5.41 14.75 2.34
N TRP A 121 4.44 15.18 1.53
CA TRP A 121 3.01 14.99 1.83
C TRP A 121 2.64 13.50 2.00
N MET A 122 3.14 12.63 1.13
CA MET A 122 2.92 11.18 1.24
C MET A 122 3.47 10.64 2.57
N LEU A 123 4.67 11.07 2.98
CA LEU A 123 5.28 10.66 4.25
C LEU A 123 4.51 11.16 5.46
N GLU A 124 4.04 12.42 5.44
CA GLU A 124 3.19 12.97 6.51
C GLU A 124 1.91 12.14 6.67
N ARG A 125 1.28 11.73 5.56
CA ARG A 125 0.11 10.85 5.59
C ARG A 125 0.43 9.47 6.16
N LEU A 126 1.56 8.88 5.81
CA LEU A 126 2.02 7.60 6.35
C LEU A 126 2.41 7.68 7.83
N ALA A 127 2.89 8.84 8.29
CA ALA A 127 3.25 9.07 9.68
C ALA A 127 2.03 9.25 10.61
N ALA A 128 0.86 9.57 10.06
CA ALA A 128 -0.39 9.68 10.82
C ALA A 128 -0.79 8.29 11.36
N GLY A 129 -0.26 7.95 12.52
CA GLY A 129 -0.53 6.67 13.19
C GLY A 129 -1.87 6.65 13.93
N PRO A 130 -2.37 5.47 14.32
CA PRO A 130 -3.56 5.34 15.14
C PRO A 130 -3.35 5.98 16.52
N GLN A 131 -4.39 6.63 17.06
CA GLN A 131 -4.42 7.18 18.41
C GLN A 131 -5.38 6.37 19.27
N GLU A 132 -5.00 6.07 20.51
CA GLU A 132 -5.91 5.44 21.47
C GLU A 132 -6.94 6.45 21.96
N VAL A 133 -8.21 6.12 21.80
CA VAL A 133 -9.33 6.93 22.27
C VAL A 133 -10.26 6.08 23.13
N ALA A 134 -10.51 6.53 24.35
CA ALA A 134 -11.51 5.92 25.22
C ALA A 134 -12.89 6.47 24.86
N ALA A 135 -13.71 5.67 24.17
CA ALA A 135 -15.08 6.01 23.81
C ALA A 135 -16.02 4.82 24.00
N VAL A 136 -17.18 5.07 24.60
CA VAL A 136 -18.17 4.01 24.87
C VAL A 136 -19.26 4.06 23.79
N PRO A 137 -19.42 3.00 22.96
CA PRO A 137 -20.49 2.90 22.00
C PRO A 137 -21.86 2.87 22.70
N GLU A 138 -22.80 3.69 22.20
CA GLU A 138 -24.18 3.70 22.68
C GLU A 138 -25.11 2.99 21.71
N ARG A 139 -24.91 3.21 20.40
CA ARG A 139 -25.78 2.66 19.34
C ARG A 139 -25.00 2.42 18.06
N PHE A 140 -25.32 1.30 17.38
CA PHE A 140 -24.82 1.00 16.03
C PHE A 140 -25.89 1.19 14.97
N PHE A 141 -25.45 1.48 13.74
CA PHE A 141 -26.28 1.62 12.54
C PHE A 141 -25.47 1.24 11.30
N ALA A 142 -26.15 1.10 10.17
CA ALA A 142 -25.47 0.75 8.92
C ALA A 142 -24.41 1.81 8.56
N PRO A 143 -23.20 1.40 8.14
CA PRO A 143 -22.14 2.34 7.81
C PRO A 143 -22.51 3.14 6.54
N GLY A 144 -22.46 4.46 6.63
CA GLY A 144 -22.66 5.37 5.50
C GLY A 144 -21.34 5.71 4.80
N VAL A 145 -20.50 4.73 4.51
CA VAL A 145 -19.20 4.95 3.87
C VAL A 145 -19.26 4.69 2.36
N PRO A 146 -18.46 5.40 1.54
CA PRO A 146 -18.31 5.08 0.13
C PRO A 146 -17.77 3.65 -0.07
N GLU A 147 -18.22 2.98 -1.14
CA GLU A 147 -17.74 1.62 -1.46
C GLU A 147 -16.22 1.58 -1.70
N THR A 148 -15.65 2.66 -2.22
CA THR A 148 -14.20 2.82 -2.43
C THR A 148 -13.43 2.70 -1.12
N LEU A 149 -13.93 3.30 -0.02
CA LEU A 149 -13.32 3.17 1.30
C LEU A 149 -13.46 1.75 1.85
N ALA A 150 -14.66 1.15 1.77
CA ALA A 150 -14.87 -0.22 2.24
C ALA A 150 -13.95 -1.20 1.51
N ARG A 151 -13.72 -0.98 0.21
CA ARG A 151 -12.77 -1.75 -0.60
C ARG A 151 -11.33 -1.52 -0.16
N ALA A 152 -10.91 -0.26 0.01
CA ALA A 152 -9.57 0.07 0.46
C ALA A 152 -9.25 -0.53 1.84
N LEU A 153 -10.18 -0.48 2.79
CA LEU A 153 -10.04 -1.13 4.10
C LEU A 153 -9.87 -2.64 3.96
N ARG A 154 -10.72 -3.30 3.17
CA ARG A 154 -10.62 -4.73 2.92
C ARG A 154 -9.27 -5.10 2.31
N ASP A 155 -8.86 -4.41 1.25
CA ASP A 155 -7.65 -4.72 0.50
C ASP A 155 -6.40 -4.50 1.37
N ASN A 156 -6.36 -3.44 2.18
CA ASN A 156 -5.26 -3.19 3.12
C ASN A 156 -5.19 -4.21 4.25
N LEU A 157 -6.33 -4.59 4.80
CA LEU A 157 -6.36 -5.63 5.82
C LEU A 157 -5.95 -6.99 5.24
N ALA A 158 -6.45 -7.36 4.05
CA ALA A 158 -6.11 -8.61 3.38
C ALA A 158 -4.63 -8.69 2.96
N ALA A 159 -3.97 -7.55 2.72
CA ALA A 159 -2.55 -7.49 2.37
C ALA A 159 -1.61 -7.70 3.56
N GLN A 160 -2.12 -7.70 4.81
CA GLN A 160 -1.26 -7.88 5.97
C GLN A 160 -0.67 -9.29 6.04
N PRO A 161 0.65 -9.45 6.23
CA PRO A 161 1.28 -10.76 6.30
C PRO A 161 0.67 -11.62 7.42
N GLY A 162 0.23 -12.82 7.10
CA GLY A 162 -0.33 -13.78 8.07
C GLY A 162 -1.82 -13.64 8.36
N LEU A 163 -2.54 -12.67 7.78
CA LEU A 163 -3.99 -12.56 7.93
C LEU A 163 -4.75 -13.71 7.26
N ALA A 164 -4.23 -14.21 6.15
CA ALA A 164 -4.74 -15.41 5.52
C ALA A 164 -3.60 -16.21 4.90
N GLN A 165 -3.23 -17.30 5.53
CA GLN A 165 -2.43 -18.34 4.87
C GLN A 165 -3.37 -19.40 4.30
N PRO A 166 -3.57 -19.47 2.98
CA PRO A 166 -4.32 -20.57 2.40
C PRO A 166 -3.53 -21.86 2.57
N GLY A 167 -4.08 -22.84 3.24
CA GLY A 167 -3.60 -24.21 3.24
C GLY A 167 -2.92 -24.74 4.51
N LEU A 168 -2.77 -23.97 5.57
CA LEU A 168 -2.37 -24.47 6.87
C LEU A 168 -3.56 -24.37 7.84
N ALA A 169 -3.85 -25.44 8.57
CA ALA A 169 -4.93 -25.55 9.57
C ALA A 169 -4.64 -24.70 10.83
N GLN A 170 -4.08 -23.51 10.68
CA GLN A 170 -3.94 -22.54 11.76
C GLN A 170 -4.99 -21.45 11.56
N PRO A 171 -5.72 -21.06 12.63
CA PRO A 171 -6.62 -19.94 12.56
C PRO A 171 -5.82 -18.71 12.09
N GLY A 172 -6.33 -18.02 11.04
CA GLY A 172 -5.74 -16.78 10.57
C GLY A 172 -5.60 -15.78 11.74
N LEU A 173 -4.74 -14.78 11.57
CA LEU A 173 -4.53 -13.74 12.60
C LEU A 173 -5.80 -12.95 12.92
N VAL A 174 -6.84 -13.04 12.09
CA VAL A 174 -8.14 -12.39 12.26
C VAL A 174 -9.25 -13.32 11.78
N GLN A 175 -10.35 -13.39 12.52
CA GLN A 175 -11.51 -14.21 12.15
C GLN A 175 -12.49 -13.46 11.25
N ALA A 176 -12.74 -12.17 11.54
CA ALA A 176 -13.63 -11.33 10.76
C ALA A 176 -13.34 -9.85 11.00
N ALA A 177 -13.78 -9.00 10.07
CA ALA A 177 -13.82 -7.56 10.25
C ALA A 177 -15.22 -7.02 9.93
N LEU A 178 -15.76 -6.18 10.80
CA LEU A 178 -17.10 -5.63 10.73
C LEU A 178 -17.02 -4.10 10.77
N LEU A 179 -17.56 -3.43 9.76
CA LEU A 179 -17.64 -1.97 9.71
C LEU A 179 -19.09 -1.52 9.99
N ALA A 180 -19.27 -0.65 10.97
CA ALA A 180 -20.58 -0.09 11.31
C ALA A 180 -20.50 1.40 11.57
N GLY A 181 -21.60 2.10 11.40
CA GLY A 181 -21.79 3.43 11.98
C GLY A 181 -21.99 3.31 13.48
N VAL A 182 -21.47 4.25 14.25
CA VAL A 182 -21.54 4.26 15.71
C VAL A 182 -21.91 5.64 16.23
N ARG A 183 -22.75 5.66 17.27
CA ARG A 183 -22.94 6.82 18.13
C ARG A 183 -22.39 6.49 19.50
N TYR A 184 -21.53 7.37 19.99
CA TYR A 184 -20.92 7.25 21.31
C TYR A 184 -21.70 8.02 22.38
N GLN A 185 -21.50 7.66 23.62
CA GLN A 185 -21.94 8.47 24.75
C GLN A 185 -21.38 9.89 24.60
N GLY A 186 -22.24 10.89 24.83
CA GLY A 186 -21.89 12.29 24.52
C GLY A 186 -22.25 12.78 23.13
N GLY A 187 -22.86 11.90 22.29
CA GLY A 187 -23.49 12.30 21.02
C GLY A 187 -22.58 12.29 19.79
N ARG A 188 -21.26 12.07 19.94
CA ARG A 188 -20.32 11.93 18.82
C ARG A 188 -20.78 10.77 17.90
N ARG A 189 -20.80 11.03 16.62
CA ARG A 189 -21.04 10.00 15.58
C ARG A 189 -19.75 9.75 14.82
N GLY A 190 -19.57 8.53 14.36
CA GLY A 190 -18.45 8.12 13.54
C GLY A 190 -18.68 6.71 13.00
N HIS A 191 -17.61 6.08 12.58
CA HIS A 191 -17.60 4.70 12.14
C HIS A 191 -16.73 3.87 13.08
N LEU A 192 -17.07 2.60 13.22
CA LEU A 192 -16.32 1.62 14.02
C LEU A 192 -15.97 0.44 13.14
N LEU A 193 -14.70 0.15 13.03
CA LEU A 193 -14.19 -1.11 12.47
C LEU A 193 -13.87 -2.06 13.63
N ALA A 194 -14.69 -3.08 13.80
CA ALA A 194 -14.44 -4.14 14.77
C ALA A 194 -13.66 -5.27 14.09
N VAL A 195 -12.45 -5.54 14.59
CA VAL A 195 -11.60 -6.66 14.17
C VAL A 195 -11.75 -7.77 15.19
N ILE A 196 -12.25 -8.94 14.73
CA ILE A 196 -12.67 -10.03 15.61
C ILE A 196 -11.63 -11.13 15.63
N GLY A 197 -11.26 -11.57 16.84
CA GLY A 197 -10.33 -12.68 17.05
C GLY A 197 -8.91 -12.37 16.59
N ALA A 198 -8.51 -11.10 16.58
CA ALA A 198 -7.14 -10.72 16.27
C ALA A 198 -6.18 -11.27 17.32
N ALA A 199 -5.04 -11.80 16.87
CA ALA A 199 -3.94 -12.12 17.76
C ALA A 199 -3.33 -10.83 18.31
N ALA A 200 -3.05 -10.75 19.62
CA ALA A 200 -2.56 -9.51 20.25
C ALA A 200 -1.33 -8.91 19.57
N GLN A 201 -0.41 -9.75 19.08
CA GLN A 201 0.77 -9.28 18.34
C GLN A 201 0.45 -8.65 16.98
N ALA A 202 -0.75 -8.88 16.43
CA ALA A 202 -1.17 -8.34 15.13
C ALA A 202 -1.95 -7.02 15.27
N GLU A 203 -2.48 -6.69 16.45
CA GLU A 203 -3.36 -5.54 16.66
C GLU A 203 -2.73 -4.21 16.22
N ALA A 204 -1.47 -3.97 16.59
CA ALA A 204 -0.77 -2.76 16.23
C ALA A 204 -0.54 -2.63 14.71
N ALA A 205 -0.22 -3.74 14.02
CA ALA A 205 -0.05 -3.75 12.58
C ALA A 205 -1.39 -3.53 11.85
N LEU A 206 -2.47 -4.14 12.34
CA LEU A 206 -3.82 -3.98 11.81
C LEU A 206 -4.34 -2.55 11.99
N ALA A 207 -4.16 -1.96 13.18
CA ALA A 207 -4.52 -0.57 13.44
C ALA A 207 -3.78 0.39 12.50
N ARG A 208 -2.49 0.14 12.26
CA ARG A 208 -1.70 0.92 11.30
C ARG A 208 -2.21 0.76 9.87
N ALA A 209 -2.51 -0.47 9.43
CA ALA A 209 -3.05 -0.72 8.09
C ALA A 209 -4.39 0.02 7.86
N VAL A 210 -5.24 0.09 8.89
CA VAL A 210 -6.48 0.88 8.83
C VAL A 210 -6.19 2.37 8.75
N ALA A 211 -5.27 2.87 9.56
CA ALA A 211 -4.87 4.29 9.53
C ALA A 211 -4.29 4.69 8.16
N GLU A 212 -3.45 3.84 7.56
CA GLU A 212 -2.92 4.05 6.21
C GLU A 212 -4.03 4.04 5.15
N ALA A 213 -5.00 3.11 5.25
CA ALA A 213 -6.16 3.09 4.34
C ALA A 213 -6.98 4.38 4.43
N LEU A 214 -7.18 4.90 5.64
CA LEU A 214 -7.90 6.15 5.88
C LEU A 214 -7.13 7.36 5.39
N ALA A 215 -5.83 7.43 5.67
CA ALA A 215 -4.96 8.54 5.27
C ALA A 215 -5.02 8.82 3.77
N PHE A 216 -5.20 7.78 2.97
CA PHE A 216 -5.28 7.86 1.50
C PHE A 216 -6.71 7.72 0.93
N SER A 217 -7.73 7.65 1.77
CA SER A 217 -9.13 7.51 1.31
C SER A 217 -9.77 8.81 0.86
N GLY A 218 -9.16 9.95 1.15
CA GLY A 218 -9.76 11.28 0.97
C GLY A 218 -10.83 11.64 2.01
N LEU A 219 -11.06 10.79 3.01
CA LEU A 219 -11.90 11.07 4.18
C LEU A 219 -11.05 11.59 5.33
N ASP A 220 -11.66 12.39 6.21
CA ASP A 220 -10.98 12.83 7.43
C ASP A 220 -10.67 11.62 8.31
N ALA A 221 -9.39 11.41 8.60
CA ALA A 221 -8.88 10.25 9.34
C ALA A 221 -9.46 10.10 10.77
N GLY A 222 -10.20 11.10 11.26
CA GLY A 222 -10.88 11.07 12.56
C GLY A 222 -12.21 10.32 12.58
N GLU A 223 -12.67 9.72 11.48
CA GLU A 223 -14.03 9.21 11.39
C GLU A 223 -14.16 7.68 11.59
N ILE A 224 -13.06 6.91 11.67
CA ILE A 224 -13.12 5.48 11.91
C ILE A 224 -12.31 5.10 13.15
N ASP A 225 -12.99 4.63 14.18
CA ASP A 225 -12.36 4.02 15.34
C ASP A 225 -12.13 2.52 15.08
N VAL A 226 -11.02 1.97 15.55
CA VAL A 226 -10.72 0.52 15.46
C VAL A 226 -10.89 -0.12 16.82
N LEU A 227 -11.62 -1.22 16.87
CA LEU A 227 -11.84 -1.98 18.10
C LEU A 227 -11.50 -3.45 17.89
N PHE A 228 -10.64 -4.01 18.72
CA PHE A 228 -10.32 -5.43 18.72
C PHE A 228 -11.23 -6.15 19.71
N LEU A 229 -11.91 -7.21 19.22
CA LEU A 229 -12.89 -7.96 20.00
C LEU A 229 -12.58 -9.45 19.97
N ALA A 230 -12.78 -10.10 21.12
CA ALA A 230 -12.84 -11.56 21.16
C ALA A 230 -14.10 -12.07 20.42
N ALA A 231 -14.05 -13.29 19.89
CA ALA A 231 -15.14 -13.86 19.11
C ALA A 231 -16.46 -14.04 19.91
N ASP A 232 -16.37 -14.09 21.23
CA ASP A 232 -17.48 -14.22 22.17
C ASP A 232 -17.88 -12.89 22.84
N ALA A 233 -17.33 -11.76 22.37
CA ALA A 233 -17.60 -10.46 22.96
C ALA A 233 -19.11 -10.11 22.90
N PRO A 234 -19.75 -9.73 24.02
CA PRO A 234 -21.19 -9.43 24.06
C PRO A 234 -21.60 -8.30 23.11
N LEU A 235 -20.67 -7.37 22.82
CA LEU A 235 -20.90 -6.24 21.93
C LEU A 235 -21.24 -6.68 20.50
N LEU A 236 -20.77 -7.86 20.06
CA LEU A 236 -21.03 -8.40 18.73
C LEU A 236 -22.51 -8.64 18.45
N ALA A 237 -23.29 -8.99 19.45
CA ALA A 237 -24.74 -9.20 19.31
C ALA A 237 -25.47 -7.91 18.86
N ALA A 238 -24.99 -6.74 19.30
CA ALA A 238 -25.55 -5.46 18.92
C ALA A 238 -24.94 -4.91 17.62
N LEU A 239 -23.66 -5.19 17.38
CA LEU A 239 -22.90 -4.68 16.24
C LEU A 239 -23.21 -5.43 14.93
N ALA A 240 -23.14 -6.76 14.94
CA ALA A 240 -23.18 -7.58 13.73
C ALA A 240 -24.43 -7.38 12.84
N PRO A 241 -25.65 -7.20 13.38
CA PRO A 241 -26.84 -6.99 12.55
C PRO A 241 -26.83 -5.69 11.74
N GLN A 242 -26.00 -4.73 12.14
CA GLN A 242 -25.91 -3.38 11.52
C GLN A 242 -24.66 -3.20 10.70
N ALA A 243 -23.71 -4.14 10.77
CA ALA A 243 -22.39 -3.98 10.20
C ALA A 243 -22.29 -4.52 8.77
N LEU A 244 -21.43 -3.88 8.00
CA LEU A 244 -20.93 -4.40 6.73
C LEU A 244 -19.78 -5.39 7.05
N HIS A 245 -19.92 -6.63 6.60
CA HIS A 245 -18.84 -7.61 6.69
C HIS A 245 -17.78 -7.31 5.62
N LEU A 246 -16.54 -7.14 6.06
CA LEU A 246 -15.40 -7.06 5.16
C LEU A 246 -14.83 -8.45 4.96
N ASP A 247 -14.94 -8.97 3.75
CA ASP A 247 -14.33 -10.24 3.37
C ASP A 247 -12.81 -10.05 3.28
N LEU A 248 -12.07 -10.70 4.18
CA LEU A 248 -10.62 -10.64 4.27
C LEU A 248 -9.93 -11.79 3.54
N THR A 249 -10.66 -12.50 2.66
CA THR A 249 -10.05 -13.55 1.83
C THR A 249 -8.95 -12.92 0.98
N PRO A 250 -7.69 -13.41 1.05
CA PRO A 250 -6.62 -12.84 0.23
C PRO A 250 -6.99 -12.98 -1.24
N VAL A 251 -6.87 -11.91 -1.98
CA VAL A 251 -6.80 -12.01 -3.44
C VAL A 251 -5.55 -12.85 -3.72
N ALA A 252 -5.75 -14.03 -4.31
CA ALA A 252 -4.65 -14.90 -4.69
C ALA A 252 -3.78 -14.12 -5.69
N VAL A 253 -2.71 -13.52 -5.18
CA VAL A 253 -1.63 -13.05 -6.03
C VAL A 253 -1.01 -14.33 -6.59
N SER A 254 -1.26 -14.60 -7.87
CA SER A 254 -0.59 -15.70 -8.57
C SER A 254 0.91 -15.53 -8.30
N PRO A 255 1.60 -16.54 -7.73
CA PRO A 255 3.02 -16.41 -7.50
C PRO A 255 3.67 -16.13 -8.86
N VAL A 256 4.31 -14.99 -8.99
CA VAL A 256 5.22 -14.73 -10.10
C VAL A 256 6.31 -15.79 -9.92
N LEU A 257 6.21 -16.86 -10.70
CA LEU A 257 7.26 -17.86 -10.77
C LEU A 257 8.53 -17.11 -11.17
N PRO A 258 9.61 -17.22 -10.39
CA PRO A 258 10.87 -16.60 -10.78
C PRO A 258 11.20 -17.05 -12.21
N PRO A 259 11.67 -16.16 -13.09
CA PRO A 259 12.01 -16.51 -14.44
C PRO A 259 12.97 -17.70 -14.42
N GLN A 260 12.57 -18.80 -15.05
CA GLN A 260 13.43 -19.96 -15.15
C GLN A 260 14.67 -19.53 -15.96
N PRO A 261 15.89 -19.74 -15.47
CA PRO A 261 17.07 -19.42 -16.23
C PRO A 261 17.01 -20.12 -17.60
N PRO A 262 17.28 -19.40 -18.69
CA PRO A 262 17.23 -19.97 -20.03
C PRO A 262 18.15 -21.19 -20.10
N GLY A 263 17.60 -22.36 -20.42
CA GLY A 263 18.34 -23.61 -20.64
C GLY A 263 18.14 -24.71 -19.60
N MET A 264 17.30 -24.55 -18.57
CA MET A 264 17.02 -25.63 -17.60
C MET A 264 15.58 -26.18 -17.70
N ASP A 265 15.18 -26.60 -18.90
CA ASP A 265 14.05 -27.52 -19.03
C ASP A 265 14.52 -28.94 -18.69
N ARG A 266 14.09 -29.47 -17.53
CA ARG A 266 14.42 -30.85 -17.09
C ARG A 266 13.99 -31.92 -18.09
N ASN A 267 13.03 -31.63 -18.96
CA ASN A 267 12.53 -32.55 -19.98
C ASN A 267 13.23 -32.35 -21.34
N ARG A 268 14.11 -31.37 -21.46
CA ARG A 268 14.82 -31.08 -22.70
C ARG A 268 16.25 -30.59 -22.42
N PRO A 269 17.16 -31.48 -22.02
CA PRO A 269 18.56 -31.11 -21.77
C PRO A 269 19.20 -30.55 -23.03
N PRO A 270 20.07 -29.53 -22.94
CA PRO A 270 20.76 -28.95 -24.07
C PRO A 270 21.61 -30.00 -24.76
N LYS A 271 21.48 -30.13 -26.07
CA LYS A 271 22.39 -30.97 -26.88
C LYS A 271 23.70 -30.22 -27.08
N LEU A 272 24.75 -30.69 -26.45
CA LEU A 272 26.12 -30.26 -26.76
C LEU A 272 26.46 -30.75 -28.18
N ARG A 273 26.91 -29.82 -29.02
CA ARG A 273 27.54 -30.10 -30.30
C ARG A 273 29.02 -30.03 -30.14
#